data_e2259d9ccb30d82b36e99db7293b12ff
#
_entry.id   e2259d9ccb30d82b36e99db7293b12ff
#
_cell.length_a   1.000
_cell.length_b   1.000
_cell.length_c   1.000
_cell.angle_alpha   90.00
_cell.angle_beta   90.00
_cell.angle_gamma   90.00
#
_symmetry.space_group_name_H-M   'P 1'
#
loop_
_entity.id
_entity.type
_entity.pdbx_description
1 polymer ?
#
loop_
_entity_poly.entity_id
_entity_poly.type
_entity_poly.pdbx_seq_one_letter_code
_entity_poly.pdbx_strand_id
1 'polypeptide(L)'
;MNPFVRLDQTASRREDNRGWLEVLYESDTVVLKRSFSKAGVFRGLHVQQAPAQQVKVIRVVSGTIVDVVVSLDDPALELVTATLTPEDGWVQIGAEFAHGFYALEDTVFEYVCDGGYDEASEKAFSIMDRLRTLLGVDDFILSEKDEVAPPLGRTET
;
A
#
# COMPACT_ATOMS: atom_id res chain seq x y z
N MET A 1 33.24 -23.96 5.94
CA MET A 1 31.82 -23.55 5.68
C MET A 1 31.82 -22.09 5.28
N ASN A 2 31.25 -21.76 4.15
CA ASN A 2 31.10 -20.36 3.71
C ASN A 2 29.89 -19.76 4.44
N PRO A 3 30.06 -18.72 5.27
CA PRO A 3 28.95 -18.07 5.96
C PRO A 3 28.08 -17.19 5.06
N PHE A 4 28.54 -16.94 3.82
CA PHE A 4 27.80 -16.10 2.89
C PHE A 4 26.94 -16.97 1.98
N VAL A 5 25.60 -16.91 2.18
CA VAL A 5 24.64 -17.57 1.31
C VAL A 5 24.06 -16.51 0.37
N ARG A 6 24.26 -16.71 -0.93
CA ARG A 6 23.64 -15.85 -1.94
C ARG A 6 22.21 -16.30 -2.18
N LEU A 7 21.28 -15.36 -2.00
CA LEU A 7 19.89 -15.62 -2.29
C LEU A 7 19.65 -15.53 -3.80
N ASP A 8 18.78 -16.40 -4.30
CA ASP A 8 18.32 -16.30 -5.67
C ASP A 8 17.46 -15.04 -5.80
N GLN A 9 17.97 -14.10 -6.60
CA GLN A 9 17.32 -12.79 -6.80
C GLN A 9 16.49 -12.72 -8.07
N THR A 10 15.91 -13.80 -8.50
CA THR A 10 14.86 -13.72 -9.50
C THR A 10 13.65 -13.01 -8.87
N ALA A 11 13.77 -11.68 -8.77
CA ALA A 11 12.69 -10.85 -8.33
C ALA A 11 11.48 -11.10 -9.22
N SER A 12 10.39 -11.54 -8.64
CA SER A 12 9.13 -11.67 -9.38
C SER A 12 8.56 -10.28 -9.61
N ARG A 13 8.93 -9.67 -10.74
CA ARG A 13 8.34 -8.41 -11.16
C ARG A 13 6.99 -8.67 -11.81
N ARG A 14 5.98 -7.94 -11.36
CA ARG A 14 4.65 -7.89 -11.98
C ARG A 14 4.42 -6.49 -12.53
N GLU A 15 4.03 -6.41 -13.79
CA GLU A 15 3.71 -5.15 -14.46
C GLU A 15 2.22 -5.08 -14.79
N ASP A 16 1.65 -3.88 -14.65
CA ASP A 16 0.29 -3.57 -15.09
C ASP A 16 0.18 -2.09 -15.48
N ASN A 17 -1.05 -1.57 -15.63
CA ASN A 17 -1.29 -0.19 -16.02
C ASN A 17 -0.75 0.87 -15.03
N ARG A 18 -0.48 0.49 -13.79
CA ARG A 18 0.03 1.39 -12.74
C ARG A 18 1.55 1.58 -12.81
N GLY A 19 2.28 0.56 -13.24
CA GLY A 19 3.72 0.45 -13.22
C GLY A 19 4.13 -0.98 -12.92
N TRP A 20 4.99 -1.17 -11.94
CA TRP A 20 5.44 -2.51 -11.54
C TRP A 20 5.56 -2.66 -10.03
N LEU A 21 5.64 -3.91 -9.60
CA LEU A 21 5.86 -4.31 -8.23
C LEU A 21 6.81 -5.50 -8.18
N GLU A 22 7.78 -5.44 -7.28
CA GLU A 22 8.76 -6.50 -7.02
C GLU A 22 8.70 -6.94 -5.57
N VAL A 23 8.81 -8.25 -5.33
CA VAL A 23 9.12 -8.80 -4.02
C VAL A 23 10.64 -8.95 -3.95
N LEU A 24 11.28 -8.19 -3.07
CA LEU A 24 12.74 -8.17 -2.93
C LEU A 24 13.25 -9.20 -1.91
N TYR A 25 12.45 -9.46 -0.90
CA TYR A 25 12.75 -10.43 0.13
C TYR A 25 11.46 -10.93 0.77
N GLU A 26 11.40 -12.20 1.07
CA GLU A 26 10.25 -12.80 1.75
C GLU A 26 10.73 -13.92 2.68
N SER A 27 10.21 -13.89 3.90
CA SER A 27 10.32 -14.95 4.89
C SER A 27 8.93 -15.32 5.38
N ASP A 28 8.84 -16.21 6.35
CA ASP A 28 7.54 -16.58 6.95
C ASP A 28 6.85 -15.41 7.67
N THR A 29 7.60 -14.39 8.05
CA THR A 29 7.11 -13.28 8.88
C THR A 29 7.26 -11.90 8.27
N VAL A 30 8.10 -11.74 7.25
CA VAL A 30 8.41 -10.42 6.66
C VAL A 30 8.42 -10.49 5.15
N VAL A 31 7.83 -9.48 4.52
CA VAL A 31 7.92 -9.27 3.07
C VAL A 31 8.44 -7.87 2.78
N LEU A 32 9.51 -7.76 1.99
CA LEU A 32 10.04 -6.49 1.48
C LEU A 32 9.66 -6.36 0.02
N LYS A 33 8.95 -5.29 -0.32
CA LYS A 33 8.52 -5.00 -1.70
C LYS A 33 9.02 -3.64 -2.16
N ARG A 34 9.19 -3.53 -3.47
CA ARG A 34 9.43 -2.26 -4.17
C ARG A 34 8.41 -2.12 -5.28
N SER A 35 7.87 -0.92 -5.45
CA SER A 35 6.96 -0.63 -6.55
C SER A 35 7.36 0.65 -7.28
N PHE A 36 7.02 0.68 -8.55
CA PHE A 36 6.97 1.88 -9.36
C PHE A 36 5.52 2.21 -9.67
N SER A 37 5.13 3.44 -9.44
CA SER A 37 3.81 3.95 -9.76
C SER A 37 3.93 5.20 -10.60
N LYS A 38 3.22 5.22 -11.73
CA LYS A 38 3.10 6.42 -12.56
C LYS A 38 2.34 7.51 -11.82
N ALA A 39 2.60 8.77 -12.15
CA ALA A 39 1.77 9.88 -11.70
C ALA A 39 0.29 9.59 -11.95
N GLY A 40 -0.56 9.84 -10.96
CA GLY A 40 -2.00 9.59 -11.05
C GLY A 40 -2.45 8.21 -10.58
N VAL A 41 -1.54 7.32 -10.24
CA VAL A 41 -1.85 6.01 -9.67
C VAL A 41 -2.30 6.16 -8.22
N PHE A 42 -3.39 5.47 -7.86
CA PHE A 42 -3.75 5.20 -6.48
C PHE A 42 -3.69 3.69 -6.23
N ARG A 43 -3.01 3.29 -5.16
CA ARG A 43 -2.95 1.90 -4.68
C ARG A 43 -3.60 1.83 -3.31
N GLY A 44 -4.64 1.04 -3.16
CA GLY A 44 -5.34 0.82 -1.91
C GLY A 44 -6.85 1.07 -2.00
N LEU A 45 -7.51 1.17 -0.86
CA LEU A 45 -7.01 0.85 0.47
C LEU A 45 -6.91 -0.66 0.67
N HIS A 46 -5.84 -1.09 1.30
CA HIS A 46 -5.63 -2.48 1.64
C HIS A 46 -5.38 -2.65 3.14
N VAL A 47 -5.86 -3.77 3.69
CA VAL A 47 -5.62 -4.17 5.08
C VAL A 47 -5.60 -5.69 5.17
N GLN A 48 -4.75 -6.23 6.03
CA GLN A 48 -4.87 -7.61 6.48
C GLN A 48 -5.57 -7.66 7.83
N GLN A 49 -6.65 -8.42 7.88
CA GLN A 49 -7.45 -8.57 9.08
C GLN A 49 -6.85 -9.63 10.02
N ALA A 50 -7.21 -9.52 11.31
CA ALA A 50 -6.81 -10.52 12.30
C ALA A 50 -7.19 -11.95 11.86
N PRO A 51 -6.36 -12.97 12.16
CA PRO A 51 -5.14 -12.91 12.96
C PRO A 51 -3.86 -12.56 12.16
N ALA A 52 -3.97 -12.30 10.87
CA ALA A 52 -2.83 -12.06 9.97
C ALA A 52 -2.51 -10.57 9.78
N GLN A 53 -2.76 -9.75 10.79
CA GLN A 53 -2.48 -8.31 10.74
C GLN A 53 -1.01 -8.03 10.48
N GLN A 54 -0.75 -7.00 9.67
CA GLN A 54 0.59 -6.57 9.31
C GLN A 54 0.85 -5.13 9.72
N VAL A 55 1.97 -4.91 10.40
CA VAL A 55 2.58 -3.58 10.49
C VAL A 55 3.29 -3.28 9.16
N LYS A 56 3.11 -2.09 8.64
CA LYS A 56 3.78 -1.63 7.42
C LYS A 56 4.79 -0.56 7.76
N VAL A 57 5.99 -0.71 7.22
CA VAL A 57 7.04 0.31 7.29
C VAL A 57 7.36 0.71 5.86
N ILE A 58 7.09 1.97 5.55
CA ILE A 58 7.10 2.47 4.18
C ILE A 58 8.14 3.58 3.99
N ARG A 59 8.64 3.73 2.77
CA ARG A 59 9.38 4.93 2.36
C ARG A 59 9.20 5.23 0.89
N VAL A 60 9.28 6.51 0.56
CA VAL A 60 9.43 6.97 -0.82
C VAL A 60 10.93 6.97 -1.15
N VAL A 61 11.32 6.29 -2.22
CA VAL A 61 12.71 6.27 -2.70
C VAL A 61 12.94 7.43 -3.67
N SER A 62 11.99 7.66 -4.56
CA SER A 62 11.95 8.82 -5.47
C SER A 62 10.51 9.18 -5.77
N GLY A 63 10.24 10.46 -5.99
CA GLY A 63 8.90 10.96 -6.24
C GLY A 63 8.22 11.52 -4.99
N THR A 64 6.92 11.70 -5.05
CA THR A 64 6.08 12.28 -3.98
C THR A 64 4.73 11.61 -3.97
N ILE A 65 4.25 11.25 -2.80
CA ILE A 65 2.93 10.63 -2.61
C ILE A 65 2.08 11.41 -1.61
N VAL A 66 0.78 11.26 -1.74
CA VAL A 66 -0.17 11.49 -0.64
C VAL A 66 -0.52 10.13 -0.06
N ASP A 67 -0.02 9.86 1.13
CA ASP A 67 -0.32 8.63 1.86
C ASP A 67 -1.65 8.77 2.59
N VAL A 68 -2.46 7.71 2.62
CA VAL A 68 -3.80 7.71 3.18
C VAL A 68 -3.96 6.52 4.10
N VAL A 69 -4.39 6.78 5.33
CA VAL A 69 -4.73 5.73 6.29
C VAL A 69 -6.12 5.94 6.86
N VAL A 70 -6.79 4.84 7.17
CA VAL A 70 -8.10 4.84 7.83
C VAL A 70 -8.10 3.79 8.93
N SER A 71 -8.44 4.18 10.14
CA SER A 71 -8.68 3.20 11.20
C SER A 71 -10.05 2.57 11.00
N LEU A 72 -10.08 1.24 10.88
CA LEU A 72 -11.33 0.49 10.78
C LEU A 72 -12.06 0.40 12.14
N ASP A 73 -11.36 0.71 13.23
CA ASP A 73 -11.92 0.78 14.57
C ASP A 73 -12.60 2.13 14.85
N ASP A 74 -12.33 3.13 14.01
CA ASP A 74 -12.99 4.44 14.10
C ASP A 74 -14.35 4.40 13.41
N PRO A 75 -15.48 4.61 14.14
CA PRO A 75 -16.80 4.62 13.52
C PRO A 75 -16.99 5.74 12.49
N ALA A 76 -16.21 6.81 12.58
CA ALA A 76 -16.24 7.91 11.61
C ALA A 76 -15.50 7.57 10.31
N LEU A 77 -14.61 6.55 10.31
CA LEU A 77 -13.77 6.16 9.18
C LEU A 77 -13.06 7.38 8.56
N GLU A 78 -12.45 8.20 9.42
CA GLU A 78 -11.78 9.43 8.99
C GLU A 78 -10.54 9.10 8.14
N LEU A 79 -10.38 9.80 7.01
CA LEU A 79 -9.16 9.73 6.21
C LEU A 79 -8.09 10.62 6.83
N VAL A 80 -6.98 10.01 7.20
CA VAL A 80 -5.79 10.73 7.66
C VAL A 80 -4.75 10.67 6.56
N THR A 81 -4.20 11.80 6.17
CA THR A 81 -3.26 11.90 5.05
C THR A 81 -1.96 12.55 5.44
N ALA A 82 -0.90 12.17 4.75
CA ALA A 82 0.41 12.82 4.83
C ALA A 82 1.03 12.87 3.44
N THR A 83 1.62 14.01 3.08
CA THR A 83 2.45 14.11 1.88
C THR A 83 3.84 13.64 2.24
N LEU A 84 4.32 12.58 1.57
CA LEU A 84 5.60 11.96 1.84
C LEU A 84 6.54 12.08 0.64
N THR A 85 7.80 12.35 0.95
CA THR A 85 8.92 12.45 -0.01
C THR A 85 10.08 11.60 0.47
N PRO A 86 11.16 11.42 -0.32
CA PRO A 86 12.34 10.69 0.14
C PRO A 86 12.98 11.24 1.43
N GLU A 87 12.79 12.52 1.72
CA GLU A 87 13.34 13.16 2.92
C GLU A 87 12.68 12.68 4.22
N ASP A 88 11.45 12.17 4.15
CA ASP A 88 10.75 11.66 5.33
C ASP A 88 11.32 10.34 5.86
N GLY A 89 12.08 9.61 5.03
CA GLY A 89 12.64 8.33 5.41
C GLY A 89 11.58 7.26 5.64
N TRP A 90 11.83 6.38 6.61
CA TRP A 90 10.92 5.30 6.94
C TRP A 90 9.79 5.77 7.86
N VAL A 91 8.56 5.44 7.50
CA VAL A 91 7.34 5.75 8.25
C VAL A 91 6.61 4.47 8.60
N GLN A 92 6.24 4.28 9.85
CA GLN A 92 5.50 3.10 10.31
C GLN A 92 4.01 3.36 10.35
N ILE A 93 3.24 2.40 9.85
CA ILE A 93 1.79 2.39 9.88
C ILE A 93 1.34 1.17 10.70
N GLY A 94 0.53 1.41 11.73
CA GLY A 94 0.01 0.37 12.61
C GLY A 94 -0.86 -0.65 11.87
N ALA A 95 -0.94 -1.86 12.43
CA ALA A 95 -1.62 -2.99 11.81
C ALA A 95 -3.15 -2.81 11.71
N GLU A 96 -3.72 -1.92 12.51
CA GLU A 96 -5.15 -1.61 12.56
C GLU A 96 -5.63 -0.71 11.43
N PHE A 97 -4.71 -0.11 10.67
CA PHE A 97 -5.05 0.83 9.61
C PHE A 97 -5.16 0.16 8.25
N ALA A 98 -6.23 0.47 7.53
CA ALA A 98 -6.27 0.32 6.09
C ALA A 98 -5.40 1.42 5.46
N HIS A 99 -4.63 1.09 4.44
CA HIS A 99 -3.56 1.93 3.89
C HIS A 99 -3.62 1.99 2.37
N GLY A 100 -3.30 3.15 1.85
CA GLY A 100 -3.10 3.38 0.42
C GLY A 100 -2.31 4.65 0.17
N PHE A 101 -1.97 4.89 -1.08
CA PHE A 101 -1.29 6.13 -1.47
C PHE A 101 -1.63 6.55 -2.90
N TYR A 102 -1.57 7.86 -3.12
CA TYR A 102 -1.70 8.49 -4.42
C TYR A 102 -0.34 9.05 -4.88
N ALA A 103 0.09 8.67 -6.07
CA ALA A 103 1.34 9.15 -6.65
C ALA A 103 1.11 10.51 -7.33
N LEU A 104 1.64 11.57 -6.74
CA LEU A 104 1.59 12.92 -7.31
C LEU A 104 2.49 13.06 -8.54
N GLU A 105 3.53 12.25 -8.60
CA GLU A 105 4.46 12.13 -9.72
C GLU A 105 4.92 10.68 -9.82
N ASP A 106 5.69 10.34 -10.86
CA ASP A 106 6.28 9.01 -10.97
C ASP A 106 7.10 8.70 -9.73
N THR A 107 6.77 7.60 -9.05
CA THR A 107 7.27 7.30 -7.71
C THR A 107 7.80 5.89 -7.60
N VAL A 108 8.99 5.74 -7.03
CA VAL A 108 9.51 4.46 -6.53
C VAL A 108 9.29 4.42 -5.02
N PHE A 109 8.65 3.37 -4.57
CA PHE A 109 8.16 3.19 -3.21
C PHE A 109 8.61 1.83 -2.68
N GLU A 110 9.10 1.78 -1.46
CA GLU A 110 9.45 0.54 -0.77
C GLU A 110 8.64 0.38 0.50
N TYR A 111 8.28 -0.85 0.80
CA TYR A 111 7.60 -1.15 2.04
C TYR A 111 7.92 -2.55 2.57
N VAL A 112 8.01 -2.61 3.89
CA VAL A 112 8.14 -3.84 4.66
C VAL A 112 6.79 -4.15 5.28
N CYS A 113 6.27 -5.35 5.01
CA CYS A 113 5.11 -5.88 5.69
C CYS A 113 5.59 -6.86 6.76
N ASP A 114 5.43 -6.50 8.01
CA ASP A 114 5.79 -7.33 9.16
C ASP A 114 4.54 -8.03 9.70
N GLY A 115 4.56 -9.34 9.68
CA GLY A 115 3.43 -10.20 10.03
C GLY A 115 3.12 -11.27 8.98
N GLY A 116 3.91 -11.32 7.90
CA GLY A 116 3.69 -12.23 6.77
C GLY A 116 2.52 -11.81 5.88
N TYR A 117 2.35 -12.50 4.76
CA TYR A 117 1.25 -12.24 3.82
C TYR A 117 0.26 -13.39 3.83
N ASP A 118 -1.01 -13.07 4.01
CA ASP A 118 -2.13 -14.01 3.91
C ASP A 118 -3.20 -13.43 2.99
N GLU A 119 -3.28 -13.94 1.77
CA GLU A 119 -4.24 -13.50 0.76
C GLU A 119 -5.69 -13.62 1.23
N ALA A 120 -6.03 -14.66 1.99
CA ALA A 120 -7.37 -14.86 2.50
C ALA A 120 -7.81 -13.80 3.52
N SER A 121 -6.86 -13.20 4.22
CA SER A 121 -7.09 -12.15 5.22
C SER A 121 -7.01 -10.74 4.65
N GLU A 122 -6.53 -10.59 3.41
CA GLU A 122 -6.44 -9.28 2.75
C GLU A 122 -7.81 -8.79 2.31
N LYS A 123 -8.10 -7.54 2.64
CA LYS A 123 -9.29 -6.82 2.20
C LYS A 123 -8.90 -5.56 1.45
N ALA A 124 -9.68 -5.24 0.42
CA ALA A 124 -9.57 -4.02 -0.34
C ALA A 124 -10.86 -3.21 -0.22
N PHE A 125 -10.73 -1.89 -0.11
CA PHE A 125 -11.85 -0.96 -0.02
C PHE A 125 -11.64 0.23 -0.96
N SER A 126 -12.71 0.70 -1.57
CA SER A 126 -12.69 1.91 -2.39
C SER A 126 -13.02 3.16 -1.56
N ILE A 127 -12.23 4.20 -1.75
CA ILE A 127 -12.46 5.55 -1.19
C ILE A 127 -12.50 6.61 -2.29
N MET A 128 -12.79 6.20 -3.52
CA MET A 128 -12.65 7.08 -4.70
C MET A 128 -13.44 8.38 -4.58
N ASP A 129 -14.67 8.33 -4.12
CA ASP A 129 -15.51 9.55 -3.99
C ASP A 129 -14.92 10.53 -2.99
N ARG A 130 -14.46 10.04 -1.85
CA ARG A 130 -13.80 10.85 -0.82
C ARG A 130 -12.45 11.37 -1.30
N LEU A 131 -11.71 10.55 -2.02
CA LEU A 131 -10.39 10.89 -2.52
C LEU A 131 -10.45 11.96 -3.61
N ARG A 132 -11.44 11.90 -4.51
CA ARG A 132 -11.68 12.94 -5.52
C ARG A 132 -11.91 14.29 -4.87
N THR A 133 -12.74 14.34 -3.83
CA THR A 133 -13.00 15.57 -3.07
C THR A 133 -11.74 16.07 -2.36
N LEU A 134 -11.00 15.17 -1.73
CA LEU A 134 -9.80 15.51 -0.96
C LEU A 134 -8.67 16.06 -1.84
N LEU A 135 -8.42 15.42 -2.98
CA LEU A 135 -7.30 15.74 -3.87
C LEU A 135 -7.66 16.70 -4.99
N GLY A 136 -8.95 16.92 -5.26
CA GLY A 136 -9.40 17.71 -6.39
C GLY A 136 -9.06 17.06 -7.74
N VAL A 137 -9.02 15.74 -7.80
CA VAL A 137 -8.66 14.95 -8.98
C VAL A 137 -9.85 14.08 -9.35
N ASP A 138 -10.19 14.03 -10.64
CA ASP A 138 -11.32 13.23 -11.13
C ASP A 138 -10.93 11.83 -11.57
N ASP A 139 -9.73 11.67 -12.14
CA ASP A 139 -9.26 10.42 -12.74
C ASP A 139 -8.10 9.82 -11.95
N PHE A 140 -8.19 8.52 -11.71
CA PHE A 140 -7.16 7.73 -11.06
C PHE A 140 -6.80 6.52 -11.92
N ILE A 141 -5.53 6.14 -11.88
CA ILE A 141 -5.06 4.87 -12.46
C ILE A 141 -5.12 3.82 -11.35
N LEU A 142 -6.01 2.85 -11.51
CA LEU A 142 -6.24 1.78 -10.53
C LEU A 142 -5.92 0.42 -11.12
N SER A 143 -5.56 -0.53 -10.25
CA SER A 143 -5.60 -1.95 -10.62
C SER A 143 -7.05 -2.40 -10.79
N GLU A 144 -7.24 -3.49 -11.53
CA GLU A 144 -8.56 -4.12 -11.66
C GLU A 144 -9.18 -4.48 -10.30
N LYS A 145 -8.37 -4.99 -9.38
CA LYS A 145 -8.79 -5.31 -8.00
C LYS A 145 -9.27 -4.07 -7.25
N ASP A 146 -8.55 -2.97 -7.34
CA ASP A 146 -8.92 -1.73 -6.65
C ASP A 146 -10.12 -1.05 -7.30
N GLU A 147 -10.25 -1.17 -8.62
CA GLU A 147 -11.38 -0.63 -9.38
C GLU A 147 -12.72 -1.26 -8.98
N VAL A 148 -12.74 -2.56 -8.68
CA VAL A 148 -13.94 -3.30 -8.30
C VAL A 148 -14.10 -3.46 -6.78
N ALA A 149 -13.20 -2.90 -5.98
CA ALA A 149 -13.26 -3.00 -4.53
C ALA A 149 -14.55 -2.36 -3.99
N PRO A 150 -15.19 -2.98 -2.97
CA PRO A 150 -16.38 -2.39 -2.37
C PRO A 150 -16.05 -1.06 -1.70
N PRO A 151 -16.99 -0.10 -1.69
CA PRO A 151 -16.76 1.17 -1.02
C PRO A 151 -16.52 0.97 0.47
N LEU A 152 -15.61 1.77 1.02
CA LEU A 152 -15.41 1.84 2.45
C LEU A 152 -16.65 2.54 3.06
N GLY A 153 -17.46 1.79 3.75
CA GLY A 153 -18.65 2.27 4.39
C GLY A 153 -18.92 1.53 5.67
N ARG A 154 -19.93 1.98 6.40
CA ARG A 154 -20.41 1.21 7.54
C ARG A 154 -20.90 -0.13 7.01
N THR A 155 -20.39 -1.20 7.61
CA THR A 155 -21.01 -2.50 7.40
C THR A 155 -22.44 -2.40 7.87
N GLU A 156 -23.38 -2.42 6.94
CA GLU A 156 -24.77 -2.67 7.28
C GLU A 156 -24.84 -4.06 7.89
N THR A 157 -25.14 -4.10 9.14
CA THR A 157 -25.46 -5.33 9.85
C THR A 157 -26.84 -5.84 9.45
#